data_9cf1ec6827d4a0828e61ff242404da4f
#
_entry.id   9cf1ec6827d4a0828e61ff242404da4f
#
_cell.length_a   1.000
_cell.length_b   1.000
_cell.length_c   1.000
_cell.angle_alpha   90.00
_cell.angle_beta   90.00
_cell.angle_gamma   90.00
#
_symmetry.space_group_name_H-M   'P 1'
#
loop_
_entity.id
_entity.type
_entity.pdbx_description
1 polymer ?
#
loop_
_entity_poly.entity_id
_entity_poly.type
_entity_poly.pdbx_seq_one_letter_code
_entity_poly.pdbx_strand_id
1 'polypeptide(L)'
;MTKSQNQMWGGRFTAGPDAIMEAINASIEFDQRIASQDIQGSRAHAAMLGAVGIISDSDSNAIREGLLTILSEIETGNFPFQVALEDIHMNIESRLKDLIGEPAGRLHTGRSRNDQVATDFKLWVRDQMDAAIKGIEALMNALLQQAKAGADWVMPGFTHLQTAQPVTWGHHMMAYVEMLARDKSRFEDARRRMNESPLGAAALAGTSFPIDREMTANALGFDRPSANSLDAVSDRDFALEFLGVASICAMHLSRLSEELVIWSSSQFQFVSLSDRFSTGSSIMPQKKNPDAAELIRAKIGRIFGANVALMMVMKGLPLAYSKDMQEDKEQVFDAADSLMLALAAMTGMISDMTANRENLRAAATSGFSTATDLADWLVRALGMPFREAHHVTGSLVAMAETQGCDLRDLTLEQMQSVHQAITRAVFEVLTVENSVASRRSYGGTAPEQVWMQIARWEEFLS
;
A
#
# COMPACT_ATOMS: atom_id res chain seq x y z
N MET A 1 -10.04 20.29 -45.95
CA MET A 1 -11.13 20.23 -44.98
C MET A 1 -11.46 18.76 -44.76
N THR A 2 -10.78 18.10 -43.88
CA THR A 2 -10.94 16.70 -43.51
C THR A 2 -12.03 16.61 -42.48
N LYS A 3 -13.18 16.04 -42.86
CA LYS A 3 -14.28 15.71 -41.92
C LYS A 3 -13.84 14.53 -41.05
N SER A 4 -13.26 14.78 -39.91
CA SER A 4 -13.25 13.78 -38.82
C SER A 4 -14.59 13.92 -38.06
N GLN A 5 -15.63 13.37 -38.57
CA GLN A 5 -16.89 13.23 -37.84
C GLN A 5 -16.84 11.88 -37.12
N ASN A 6 -16.96 11.91 -35.83
CA ASN A 6 -17.26 10.72 -35.03
C ASN A 6 -18.59 10.12 -35.52
N GLN A 7 -18.52 9.06 -36.34
CA GLN A 7 -19.69 8.45 -36.99
C GLN A 7 -20.45 7.48 -36.08
N MET A 8 -20.04 7.27 -34.84
CA MET A 8 -20.69 6.32 -33.93
C MET A 8 -22.10 6.75 -33.49
N TRP A 9 -22.38 8.05 -33.48
CA TRP A 9 -23.72 8.60 -33.13
C TRP A 9 -24.63 8.76 -34.34
N GLY A 10 -24.40 8.01 -35.42
CA GLY A 10 -25.12 8.13 -36.68
C GLY A 10 -26.62 7.95 -36.57
N GLY A 11 -27.35 8.61 -37.51
CA GLY A 11 -28.81 8.43 -37.73
C GLY A 11 -29.72 9.40 -37.00
N ARG A 12 -29.46 9.79 -35.74
CA ARG A 12 -30.32 10.72 -34.98
C ARG A 12 -29.75 12.14 -34.87
N PHE A 13 -28.42 12.25 -34.83
CA PHE A 13 -27.74 13.55 -34.68
C PHE A 13 -27.41 14.15 -36.03
N THR A 14 -27.71 15.44 -36.20
CA THR A 14 -27.52 16.18 -37.45
C THR A 14 -26.28 17.07 -37.47
N ALA A 15 -25.64 17.25 -36.28
CA ALA A 15 -24.41 18.02 -36.13
C ALA A 15 -23.40 17.25 -35.24
N GLY A 16 -22.12 17.51 -35.44
CA GLY A 16 -21.07 17.02 -34.52
C GLY A 16 -21.10 17.77 -33.17
N PRO A 17 -20.45 17.24 -32.13
CA PRO A 17 -20.34 17.90 -30.84
C PRO A 17 -19.57 19.23 -30.92
N ASP A 18 -19.85 20.15 -30.01
CA ASP A 18 -19.04 21.37 -29.81
C ASP A 18 -17.64 21.00 -29.27
N ALA A 19 -16.65 21.81 -29.57
CA ALA A 19 -15.28 21.57 -29.15
C ALA A 19 -15.11 21.48 -27.60
N ILE A 20 -15.95 22.24 -26.86
CA ILE A 20 -15.97 22.16 -25.39
C ILE A 20 -16.59 20.82 -24.94
N MET A 21 -17.61 20.34 -25.66
CA MET A 21 -18.21 19.03 -25.39
C MET A 21 -17.23 17.88 -25.69
N GLU A 22 -16.47 18.00 -26.77
CA GLU A 22 -15.39 17.03 -27.06
C GLU A 22 -14.35 17.03 -25.93
N ALA A 23 -13.89 18.20 -25.49
CA ALA A 23 -12.88 18.32 -24.44
C ALA A 23 -13.33 17.77 -23.08
N ILE A 24 -14.58 18.05 -22.65
CA ILE A 24 -15.07 17.55 -21.35
C ILE A 24 -15.40 16.05 -21.39
N ASN A 25 -15.68 15.51 -22.58
CA ASN A 25 -16.06 14.12 -22.75
C ASN A 25 -14.89 13.18 -22.99
N ALA A 26 -13.75 13.69 -23.49
CA ALA A 26 -12.58 12.89 -23.81
C ALA A 26 -11.89 12.36 -22.55
N SER A 27 -11.61 11.06 -22.53
CA SER A 27 -10.91 10.36 -21.44
C SER A 27 -9.59 9.73 -21.86
N ILE A 28 -9.24 9.80 -23.16
CA ILE A 28 -8.04 9.14 -23.71
C ILE A 28 -6.74 9.55 -23.01
N GLU A 29 -6.64 10.75 -22.48
CA GLU A 29 -5.42 11.21 -21.81
C GLU A 29 -5.08 10.38 -20.58
N PHE A 30 -6.07 9.82 -19.89
CA PHE A 30 -5.86 8.99 -18.70
C PHE A 30 -6.27 7.54 -18.92
N ASP A 31 -7.32 7.22 -19.69
CA ASP A 31 -7.81 5.85 -19.81
C ASP A 31 -6.95 4.97 -20.74
N GLN A 32 -6.01 5.54 -21.52
CA GLN A 32 -4.99 4.77 -22.22
C GLN A 32 -4.23 3.81 -21.28
N ARG A 33 -4.24 4.06 -19.96
CA ARG A 33 -3.61 3.21 -18.95
C ARG A 33 -4.26 1.84 -18.81
N ILE A 34 -5.52 1.68 -19.23
CA ILE A 34 -6.24 0.39 -19.21
C ILE A 34 -6.25 -0.31 -20.57
N ALA A 35 -5.45 0.14 -21.54
CA ALA A 35 -5.40 -0.42 -22.88
C ALA A 35 -5.11 -1.92 -22.92
N SER A 36 -4.19 -2.38 -22.07
CA SER A 36 -3.86 -3.81 -21.97
C SER A 36 -5.03 -4.63 -21.48
N GLN A 37 -5.79 -4.13 -20.52
CA GLN A 37 -6.97 -4.78 -19.95
C GLN A 37 -8.13 -4.79 -20.96
N ASP A 38 -8.34 -3.69 -21.70
CA ASP A 38 -9.33 -3.65 -22.77
C ASP A 38 -9.06 -4.69 -23.85
N ILE A 39 -7.80 -4.81 -24.28
CA ILE A 39 -7.37 -5.82 -25.27
C ILE A 39 -7.57 -7.25 -24.72
N GLN A 40 -7.24 -7.50 -23.44
CA GLN A 40 -7.48 -8.79 -22.80
C GLN A 40 -8.98 -9.12 -22.78
N GLY A 41 -9.84 -8.19 -22.30
CA GLY A 41 -11.28 -8.34 -22.26
C GLY A 41 -11.88 -8.59 -23.66
N SER A 42 -11.48 -7.77 -24.64
CA SER A 42 -11.92 -7.87 -26.01
C SER A 42 -11.50 -9.19 -26.69
N ARG A 43 -10.31 -9.69 -26.41
CA ARG A 43 -9.84 -10.99 -26.93
C ARG A 43 -10.62 -12.16 -26.30
N ALA A 44 -10.90 -12.12 -25.00
CA ALA A 44 -11.71 -13.12 -24.35
C ALA A 44 -13.15 -13.12 -24.90
N HIS A 45 -13.72 -11.93 -25.11
CA HIS A 45 -15.05 -11.77 -25.68
C HIS A 45 -15.12 -12.31 -27.13
N ALA A 46 -14.17 -11.95 -28.00
CA ALA A 46 -14.12 -12.46 -29.38
C ALA A 46 -13.95 -13.99 -29.43
N ALA A 47 -13.14 -14.57 -28.55
CA ALA A 47 -12.97 -16.02 -28.45
C ALA A 47 -14.30 -16.71 -28.06
N MET A 48 -15.03 -16.15 -27.09
CA MET A 48 -16.32 -16.65 -26.68
C MET A 48 -17.35 -16.54 -27.80
N LEU A 49 -17.45 -15.39 -28.48
CA LEU A 49 -18.39 -15.20 -29.62
C LEU A 49 -18.17 -16.22 -30.72
N GLY A 50 -16.91 -16.55 -31.05
CA GLY A 50 -16.58 -17.64 -31.99
C GLY A 50 -17.00 -19.00 -31.47
N ALA A 51 -16.64 -19.34 -30.24
CA ALA A 51 -16.93 -20.65 -29.64
C ALA A 51 -18.42 -20.95 -29.53
N VAL A 52 -19.27 -19.95 -29.28
CA VAL A 52 -20.74 -20.12 -29.23
C VAL A 52 -21.42 -19.91 -30.61
N GLY A 53 -20.64 -19.67 -31.67
CA GLY A 53 -21.14 -19.56 -33.04
C GLY A 53 -21.88 -18.26 -33.36
N ILE A 54 -21.71 -17.19 -32.57
CA ILE A 54 -22.29 -15.87 -32.87
C ILE A 54 -21.54 -15.19 -34.01
N ILE A 55 -20.22 -15.38 -34.07
CA ILE A 55 -19.37 -14.96 -35.20
C ILE A 55 -18.61 -16.18 -35.74
N SER A 56 -18.09 -16.08 -36.97
CA SER A 56 -17.31 -17.16 -37.53
C SER A 56 -15.94 -17.31 -36.85
N ASP A 57 -15.37 -18.52 -36.86
CA ASP A 57 -14.02 -18.77 -36.33
C ASP A 57 -12.97 -17.89 -37.04
N SER A 58 -13.14 -17.63 -38.36
CA SER A 58 -12.28 -16.73 -39.12
C SER A 58 -12.30 -15.33 -38.59
N ASP A 59 -13.51 -14.77 -38.28
CA ASP A 59 -13.64 -13.42 -37.75
C ASP A 59 -13.08 -13.35 -36.32
N SER A 60 -13.39 -14.36 -35.48
CA SER A 60 -12.86 -14.45 -34.13
C SER A 60 -11.32 -14.43 -34.11
N ASN A 61 -10.69 -15.22 -34.99
CA ASN A 61 -9.24 -15.28 -35.09
C ASN A 61 -8.69 -13.94 -35.60
N ALA A 62 -9.26 -13.36 -36.69
CA ALA A 62 -8.81 -12.08 -37.22
C ALA A 62 -8.86 -10.96 -36.17
N ILE A 63 -9.96 -10.88 -35.38
CA ILE A 63 -10.10 -9.91 -34.29
C ILE A 63 -9.01 -10.13 -33.22
N ARG A 64 -8.80 -11.37 -32.78
CA ARG A 64 -7.83 -11.69 -31.72
C ARG A 64 -6.39 -11.39 -32.13
N GLU A 65 -6.01 -11.66 -33.37
CA GLU A 65 -4.67 -11.37 -33.93
C GLU A 65 -4.50 -9.85 -34.14
N GLY A 66 -5.53 -9.18 -34.68
CA GLY A 66 -5.53 -7.71 -34.81
C GLY A 66 -5.34 -7.00 -33.48
N LEU A 67 -6.01 -7.46 -32.42
CA LEU A 67 -5.85 -6.93 -31.06
C LEU A 67 -4.44 -7.15 -30.49
N LEU A 68 -3.78 -8.29 -30.79
CA LEU A 68 -2.37 -8.50 -30.41
C LEU A 68 -1.41 -7.55 -31.14
N THR A 69 -1.69 -7.27 -32.41
CA THR A 69 -0.93 -6.27 -33.16
C THR A 69 -1.05 -4.89 -32.55
N ILE A 70 -2.26 -4.50 -32.15
CA ILE A 70 -2.51 -3.22 -31.45
C ILE A 70 -1.78 -3.17 -30.11
N LEU A 71 -1.81 -4.24 -29.31
CA LEU A 71 -1.08 -4.31 -28.05
C LEU A 71 0.42 -4.06 -28.27
N SER A 72 1.01 -4.70 -29.29
CA SER A 72 2.42 -4.48 -29.63
C SER A 72 2.70 -3.04 -30.08
N GLU A 73 1.78 -2.42 -30.85
CA GLU A 73 1.91 -1.00 -31.21
C GLU A 73 1.90 -0.08 -29.98
N ILE A 74 1.04 -0.36 -29.00
CA ILE A 74 0.98 0.40 -27.74
C ILE A 74 2.25 0.22 -26.91
N GLU A 75 2.69 -1.02 -26.71
CA GLU A 75 3.89 -1.35 -25.92
C GLU A 75 5.18 -0.76 -26.52
N THR A 76 5.24 -0.67 -27.85
CA THR A 76 6.39 -0.08 -28.55
C THR A 76 6.28 1.44 -28.75
N GLY A 77 5.20 2.07 -28.29
CA GLY A 77 4.97 3.52 -28.43
C GLY A 77 4.62 3.98 -29.85
N ASN A 78 4.19 3.06 -30.71
CA ASN A 78 3.85 3.34 -32.10
C ASN A 78 2.33 3.51 -32.35
N PHE A 79 1.50 3.34 -31.33
CA PHE A 79 0.05 3.49 -31.46
C PHE A 79 -0.34 4.96 -31.49
N PRO A 80 -1.10 5.41 -32.52
CA PRO A 80 -1.49 6.82 -32.66
C PRO A 80 -2.78 7.12 -31.87
N PHE A 81 -2.65 7.46 -30.59
CA PHE A 81 -3.79 7.92 -29.80
C PHE A 81 -4.41 9.20 -30.38
N GLN A 82 -5.72 9.23 -30.51
CA GLN A 82 -6.48 10.34 -31.10
C GLN A 82 -7.55 10.83 -30.14
N VAL A 83 -7.47 12.10 -29.71
CA VAL A 83 -8.46 12.74 -28.82
C VAL A 83 -9.88 12.77 -29.46
N ALA A 84 -9.95 12.93 -30.79
CA ALA A 84 -11.20 12.90 -31.53
C ALA A 84 -11.96 11.56 -31.44
N LEU A 85 -11.30 10.49 -30.98
CA LEU A 85 -11.89 9.18 -30.73
C LEU A 85 -12.29 8.97 -29.25
N GLU A 86 -12.36 10.04 -28.47
CA GLU A 86 -12.91 10.11 -27.12
C GLU A 86 -12.16 9.26 -26.07
N ASP A 87 -12.18 7.93 -26.18
CA ASP A 87 -11.66 6.97 -25.20
C ASP A 87 -10.72 5.93 -25.82
N ILE A 88 -10.05 5.16 -24.95
CA ILE A 88 -9.15 4.08 -25.40
C ILE A 88 -9.88 3.01 -26.21
N HIS A 89 -11.12 2.72 -25.88
CA HIS A 89 -11.90 1.67 -26.51
C HIS A 89 -12.19 2.02 -27.98
N MET A 90 -12.61 3.28 -28.26
CA MET A 90 -12.81 3.75 -29.62
C MET A 90 -11.49 3.83 -30.41
N ASN A 91 -10.40 4.22 -29.76
CA ASN A 91 -9.10 4.23 -30.37
C ASN A 91 -8.69 2.82 -30.84
N ILE A 92 -8.87 1.81 -29.96
CA ILE A 92 -8.59 0.40 -30.28
C ILE A 92 -9.54 -0.12 -31.36
N GLU A 93 -10.85 0.12 -31.25
CA GLU A 93 -11.84 -0.32 -32.25
C GLU A 93 -11.59 0.29 -33.64
N SER A 94 -11.25 1.57 -33.70
CA SER A 94 -10.89 2.26 -34.95
C SER A 94 -9.64 1.66 -35.59
N ARG A 95 -8.59 1.46 -34.79
CA ARG A 95 -7.35 0.85 -35.28
C ARG A 95 -7.55 -0.59 -35.73
N LEU A 96 -8.36 -1.37 -34.99
CA LEU A 96 -8.71 -2.73 -35.39
C LEU A 96 -9.41 -2.76 -36.74
N LYS A 97 -10.34 -1.82 -37.00
CA LYS A 97 -11.01 -1.69 -38.27
C LYS A 97 -10.02 -1.38 -39.39
N ASP A 98 -9.02 -0.53 -39.17
CA ASP A 98 -7.96 -0.23 -40.16
C ASP A 98 -7.12 -1.45 -40.49
N LEU A 99 -6.88 -2.34 -39.51
CA LEU A 99 -6.06 -3.52 -39.65
C LEU A 99 -6.77 -4.70 -40.36
N ILE A 100 -8.02 -4.97 -39.95
CA ILE A 100 -8.73 -6.20 -40.37
C ILE A 100 -10.02 -5.96 -41.15
N GLY A 101 -10.47 -4.70 -41.27
CA GLY A 101 -11.66 -4.34 -42.05
C GLY A 101 -12.98 -4.75 -41.41
N GLU A 102 -13.90 -5.35 -42.19
CA GLU A 102 -15.26 -5.70 -41.80
C GLU A 102 -15.38 -6.56 -40.52
N PRO A 103 -14.55 -7.59 -40.28
CA PRO A 103 -14.59 -8.40 -39.06
C PRO A 103 -14.55 -7.60 -37.78
N ALA A 104 -13.84 -6.45 -37.74
CA ALA A 104 -13.74 -5.60 -36.57
C ALA A 104 -15.09 -5.14 -36.02
N GLY A 105 -16.05 -4.86 -36.91
CA GLY A 105 -17.40 -4.42 -36.52
C GLY A 105 -18.21 -5.48 -35.76
N ARG A 106 -17.79 -6.73 -35.74
CA ARG A 106 -18.46 -7.84 -35.03
C ARG A 106 -18.02 -7.96 -33.57
N LEU A 107 -16.90 -7.34 -33.18
CA LEU A 107 -16.36 -7.41 -31.82
C LEU A 107 -17.37 -6.90 -30.77
N HIS A 108 -18.18 -5.87 -31.10
CA HIS A 108 -19.10 -5.27 -30.15
C HIS A 108 -20.43 -6.04 -29.98
N THR A 109 -20.60 -7.19 -30.66
CA THR A 109 -21.83 -8.00 -30.58
C THR A 109 -22.07 -8.52 -29.17
N GLY A 110 -23.26 -8.27 -28.60
CA GLY A 110 -23.64 -8.71 -27.25
C GLY A 110 -22.91 -7.99 -26.11
N ARG A 111 -22.20 -6.90 -26.37
CA ARG A 111 -21.45 -6.09 -25.41
C ARG A 111 -21.89 -4.63 -25.43
N SER A 112 -21.70 -3.92 -24.32
CA SER A 112 -21.83 -2.48 -24.21
C SER A 112 -20.51 -1.86 -23.79
N ARG A 113 -20.34 -0.55 -23.99
CA ARG A 113 -19.25 0.22 -23.39
C ARG A 113 -19.26 0.10 -21.86
N ASN A 114 -20.44 -0.02 -21.25
CA ASN A 114 -20.57 -0.08 -19.78
C ASN A 114 -19.93 -1.32 -19.16
N ASP A 115 -20.22 -2.51 -19.67
CA ASP A 115 -19.60 -3.75 -19.14
C ASP A 115 -18.13 -3.90 -19.58
N GLN A 116 -17.75 -3.36 -20.74
CA GLN A 116 -16.38 -3.28 -21.21
C GLN A 116 -15.52 -2.45 -20.24
N VAL A 117 -15.87 -1.19 -20.00
CA VAL A 117 -15.13 -0.28 -19.09
C VAL A 117 -15.06 -0.83 -17.67
N ALA A 118 -16.18 -1.39 -17.15
CA ALA A 118 -16.21 -1.98 -15.82
C ALA A 118 -15.24 -3.18 -15.70
N THR A 119 -15.16 -4.01 -16.76
CA THR A 119 -14.24 -5.15 -16.81
C THR A 119 -12.79 -4.69 -16.82
N ASP A 120 -12.45 -3.75 -17.68
CA ASP A 120 -11.10 -3.27 -17.89
C ASP A 120 -10.56 -2.57 -16.63
N PHE A 121 -11.38 -1.72 -16.02
CA PHE A 121 -11.02 -1.04 -14.78
C PHE A 121 -10.88 -2.02 -13.61
N LYS A 122 -11.75 -3.02 -13.52
CA LYS A 122 -11.66 -4.09 -12.53
C LYS A 122 -10.38 -4.93 -12.70
N LEU A 123 -10.02 -5.30 -13.92
CA LEU A 123 -8.76 -5.98 -14.23
C LEU A 123 -7.55 -5.12 -13.82
N TRP A 124 -7.55 -3.84 -14.16
CA TRP A 124 -6.47 -2.94 -13.82
C TRP A 124 -6.29 -2.78 -12.30
N VAL A 125 -7.38 -2.57 -11.55
CA VAL A 125 -7.34 -2.46 -10.09
C VAL A 125 -6.84 -3.77 -9.45
N ARG A 126 -7.23 -4.92 -10.00
CA ARG A 126 -6.72 -6.23 -9.58
C ARG A 126 -5.21 -6.32 -9.75
N ASP A 127 -4.69 -5.89 -10.90
CA ASP A 127 -3.25 -5.87 -11.15
C ASP A 127 -2.51 -4.94 -10.16
N GLN A 128 -3.12 -3.80 -9.80
CA GLN A 128 -2.54 -2.89 -8.80
C GLN A 128 -2.57 -3.49 -7.38
N MET A 129 -3.60 -4.25 -7.01
CA MET A 129 -3.62 -4.97 -5.74
C MET A 129 -2.51 -6.02 -5.68
N ASP A 130 -2.33 -6.79 -6.75
CA ASP A 130 -1.26 -7.79 -6.85
C ASP A 130 0.14 -7.14 -6.78
N ALA A 131 0.32 -5.99 -7.40
CA ALA A 131 1.55 -5.20 -7.31
C ALA A 131 1.79 -4.63 -5.91
N ALA A 132 0.75 -4.13 -5.23
CA ALA A 132 0.84 -3.61 -3.88
C ALA A 132 1.21 -4.72 -2.87
N ILE A 133 0.63 -5.91 -2.98
CA ILE A 133 0.98 -7.08 -2.17
C ILE A 133 2.48 -7.39 -2.30
N LYS A 134 3.00 -7.46 -3.52
CA LYS A 134 4.44 -7.68 -3.77
C LYS A 134 5.32 -6.56 -3.20
N GLY A 135 4.89 -5.31 -3.33
CA GLY A 135 5.59 -4.16 -2.77
C GLY A 135 5.65 -4.20 -1.23
N ILE A 136 4.55 -4.61 -0.59
CA ILE A 136 4.49 -4.81 0.86
C ILE A 136 5.41 -5.95 1.30
N GLU A 137 5.41 -7.08 0.61
CA GLU A 137 6.30 -8.21 0.88
C GLU A 137 7.79 -7.82 0.77
N ALA A 138 8.14 -7.03 -0.25
CA ALA A 138 9.50 -6.51 -0.40
C ALA A 138 9.91 -5.63 0.79
N LEU A 139 9.03 -4.74 1.27
CA LEU A 139 9.28 -3.91 2.43
C LEU A 139 9.36 -4.74 3.72
N MET A 140 8.49 -5.73 3.90
CA MET A 140 8.55 -6.65 5.05
C MET A 140 9.89 -7.39 5.07
N ASN A 141 10.38 -7.87 3.94
CA ASN A 141 11.69 -8.51 3.84
C ASN A 141 12.83 -7.55 4.20
N ALA A 142 12.80 -6.30 3.76
CA ALA A 142 13.81 -5.30 4.14
C ALA A 142 13.83 -5.05 5.66
N LEU A 143 12.66 -4.91 6.27
CA LEU A 143 12.50 -4.76 7.72
C LEU A 143 12.97 -5.99 8.49
N LEU A 144 12.72 -7.20 7.98
CA LEU A 144 13.23 -8.45 8.57
C LEU A 144 14.75 -8.51 8.58
N GLN A 145 15.42 -8.04 7.51
CA GLN A 145 16.89 -7.98 7.52
C GLN A 145 17.41 -6.99 8.57
N GLN A 146 16.79 -5.84 8.73
CA GLN A 146 17.12 -4.90 9.80
C GLN A 146 16.87 -5.49 11.19
N ALA A 147 15.74 -6.19 11.36
CA ALA A 147 15.39 -6.87 12.61
C ALA A 147 16.42 -7.95 12.98
N LYS A 148 16.87 -8.75 12.01
CA LYS A 148 17.92 -9.76 12.20
C LYS A 148 19.25 -9.15 12.63
N ALA A 149 19.67 -8.09 11.94
CA ALA A 149 20.92 -7.41 12.22
C ALA A 149 20.97 -6.86 13.67
N GLY A 150 19.83 -6.39 14.16
CA GLY A 150 19.72 -5.74 15.47
C GLY A 150 18.76 -6.42 16.45
N ALA A 151 18.61 -7.75 16.39
CA ALA A 151 17.68 -8.48 17.27
C ALA A 151 17.98 -8.28 18.76
N ASP A 152 19.24 -8.02 19.11
CA ASP A 152 19.73 -7.79 20.46
C ASP A 152 20.24 -6.36 20.72
N TRP A 153 20.15 -5.44 19.72
CA TRP A 153 20.61 -4.06 19.90
C TRP A 153 19.62 -3.28 20.74
N VAL A 154 20.06 -2.88 21.91
CA VAL A 154 19.21 -2.09 22.81
C VAL A 154 18.99 -0.70 22.25
N MET A 155 17.76 -0.23 22.28
CA MET A 155 17.34 1.13 21.95
C MET A 155 16.30 1.64 22.96
N PRO A 156 16.10 2.97 23.08
CA PRO A 156 15.02 3.50 23.92
C PRO A 156 13.67 3.19 23.29
N GLY A 157 12.75 2.68 24.09
CA GLY A 157 11.33 2.72 23.76
C GLY A 157 10.76 4.08 24.17
N PHE A 158 9.86 4.64 23.37
CA PHE A 158 9.25 5.94 23.63
C PHE A 158 7.75 5.86 23.83
N THR A 159 7.27 6.61 24.82
CA THR A 159 5.88 7.04 24.94
C THR A 159 5.86 8.56 25.07
N HIS A 160 4.99 9.26 24.36
CA HIS A 160 4.95 10.73 24.33
C HIS A 160 6.29 11.39 23.90
N LEU A 161 7.08 10.69 23.09
CA LEU A 161 8.47 11.04 22.76
C LEU A 161 9.40 11.19 23.98
N GLN A 162 9.00 10.67 25.14
CA GLN A 162 9.84 10.56 26.31
C GLN A 162 10.41 9.12 26.41
N THR A 163 11.66 9.01 26.83
CA THR A 163 12.28 7.71 27.08
C THR A 163 11.46 6.96 28.13
N ALA A 164 11.02 5.75 27.75
CA ALA A 164 10.23 4.88 28.61
C ALA A 164 11.08 3.65 28.98
N GLN A 165 10.67 2.45 28.55
CA GLN A 165 11.43 1.22 28.80
C GLN A 165 12.36 0.90 27.62
N PRO A 166 13.52 0.25 27.85
CA PRO A 166 14.36 -0.21 26.75
C PRO A 166 13.65 -1.29 25.94
N VAL A 167 13.84 -1.25 24.64
CA VAL A 167 13.44 -2.30 23.68
C VAL A 167 14.64 -2.69 22.84
N THR A 168 14.49 -3.63 21.89
CA THR A 168 15.54 -3.86 20.90
C THR A 168 15.17 -3.27 19.55
N TRP A 169 16.18 -2.93 18.75
CA TRP A 169 16.02 -2.50 17.36
C TRP A 169 15.20 -3.52 16.56
N GLY A 170 15.54 -4.81 16.71
CA GLY A 170 14.79 -5.87 16.05
C GLY A 170 13.32 -5.91 16.44
N HIS A 171 13.01 -5.72 17.73
CA HIS A 171 11.62 -5.65 18.21
C HIS A 171 10.86 -4.49 17.56
N HIS A 172 11.49 -3.32 17.46
CA HIS A 172 10.88 -2.15 16.83
C HIS A 172 10.61 -2.38 15.34
N MET A 173 11.58 -2.94 14.59
CA MET A 173 11.38 -3.28 13.17
C MET A 173 10.26 -4.31 12.99
N MET A 174 10.17 -5.31 13.87
CA MET A 174 9.11 -6.32 13.83
C MET A 174 7.72 -5.72 14.04
N ALA A 175 7.58 -4.62 14.77
CA ALA A 175 6.28 -3.94 14.90
C ALA A 175 5.75 -3.45 13.54
N TYR A 176 6.62 -2.95 12.66
CA TYR A 176 6.24 -2.56 11.30
C TYR A 176 5.96 -3.76 10.40
N VAL A 177 6.68 -4.87 10.56
CA VAL A 177 6.36 -6.13 9.86
C VAL A 177 4.93 -6.58 10.21
N GLU A 178 4.53 -6.53 11.48
CA GLU A 178 3.16 -6.86 11.91
C GLU A 178 2.09 -5.91 11.31
N MET A 179 2.39 -4.61 11.17
CA MET A 179 1.48 -3.65 10.52
C MET A 179 1.30 -3.98 9.04
N LEU A 180 2.40 -4.17 8.33
CA LEU A 180 2.42 -4.47 6.89
C LEU A 180 1.79 -5.83 6.57
N ALA A 181 1.95 -6.83 7.44
CA ALA A 181 1.28 -8.11 7.31
C ALA A 181 -0.25 -7.97 7.33
N ARG A 182 -0.77 -7.11 8.20
CA ARG A 182 -2.21 -6.78 8.21
C ARG A 182 -2.63 -6.02 6.97
N ASP A 183 -1.76 -5.17 6.41
CA ASP A 183 -2.04 -4.47 5.15
C ASP A 183 -2.07 -5.44 3.97
N LYS A 184 -1.10 -6.35 3.87
CA LYS A 184 -1.09 -7.45 2.88
C LYS A 184 -2.40 -8.22 2.92
N SER A 185 -2.81 -8.67 4.11
CA SER A 185 -4.06 -9.41 4.29
C SER A 185 -5.31 -8.61 3.85
N ARG A 186 -5.34 -7.28 4.07
CA ARG A 186 -6.44 -6.42 3.58
C ARG A 186 -6.47 -6.37 2.05
N PHE A 187 -5.32 -6.23 1.40
CA PHE A 187 -5.26 -6.26 -0.07
C PHE A 187 -5.69 -7.63 -0.63
N GLU A 188 -5.27 -8.73 -0.01
CA GLU A 188 -5.69 -10.09 -0.39
C GLU A 188 -7.20 -10.28 -0.24
N ASP A 189 -7.77 -9.79 0.85
CA ASP A 189 -9.22 -9.85 1.08
C ASP A 189 -10.02 -9.00 0.08
N ALA A 190 -9.56 -7.78 -0.20
CA ALA A 190 -10.17 -6.90 -1.19
C ALA A 190 -10.10 -7.52 -2.59
N ARG A 191 -8.93 -8.05 -2.97
CA ARG A 191 -8.72 -8.74 -4.23
C ARG A 191 -9.63 -9.94 -4.42
N ARG A 192 -9.88 -10.72 -3.37
CA ARG A 192 -10.80 -11.88 -3.42
C ARG A 192 -12.25 -11.42 -3.63
N ARG A 193 -12.70 -10.37 -2.92
CA ARG A 193 -14.08 -9.88 -3.06
C ARG A 193 -14.36 -9.30 -4.43
N MET A 194 -13.40 -8.60 -5.04
CA MET A 194 -13.59 -7.97 -6.35
C MET A 194 -13.57 -8.94 -7.52
N ASN A 195 -13.17 -10.20 -7.34
CA ASN A 195 -12.82 -11.10 -8.45
C ASN A 195 -14.05 -11.72 -9.14
N GLU A 196 -15.01 -10.88 -9.53
CA GLU A 196 -16.20 -11.23 -10.31
C GLU A 196 -16.25 -10.42 -11.62
N SER A 197 -16.51 -11.13 -12.74
CA SER A 197 -16.50 -10.54 -14.08
C SER A 197 -17.77 -9.80 -14.41
N PRO A 198 -17.74 -8.50 -14.73
CA PRO A 198 -18.91 -7.78 -15.24
C PRO A 198 -19.19 -8.05 -16.72
N LEU A 199 -18.24 -8.60 -17.50
CA LEU A 199 -18.36 -8.80 -18.94
C LEU A 199 -19.57 -9.69 -19.28
N GLY A 200 -20.35 -9.23 -20.26
CA GLY A 200 -21.62 -9.86 -20.65
C GLY A 200 -22.85 -9.32 -19.91
N ALA A 201 -22.68 -8.36 -18.99
CA ALA A 201 -23.79 -7.60 -18.42
C ALA A 201 -24.43 -6.62 -19.43
N ALA A 202 -23.74 -6.34 -20.54
CA ALA A 202 -24.08 -5.37 -21.55
C ALA A 202 -24.30 -3.96 -20.94
N ALA A 203 -25.30 -3.20 -21.38
CA ALA A 203 -25.53 -1.86 -20.84
C ALA A 203 -25.97 -1.88 -19.36
N LEU A 204 -26.86 -2.81 -18.98
CA LEU A 204 -27.43 -2.97 -17.65
C LEU A 204 -28.32 -4.22 -17.48
N ALA A 205 -28.91 -4.73 -18.58
CA ALA A 205 -29.98 -5.72 -18.54
C ALA A 205 -29.54 -7.12 -19.02
N GLY A 206 -28.26 -7.29 -19.29
CA GLY A 206 -27.74 -8.48 -20.01
C GLY A 206 -28.02 -8.38 -21.50
N THR A 207 -27.92 -9.49 -22.22
CA THR A 207 -28.09 -9.56 -23.68
C THR A 207 -28.99 -10.74 -24.07
N SER A 208 -29.65 -10.60 -25.20
CA SER A 208 -30.44 -11.69 -25.82
C SER A 208 -29.58 -12.69 -26.62
N PHE A 209 -28.31 -12.39 -26.83
CA PHE A 209 -27.38 -13.33 -27.47
C PHE A 209 -27.01 -14.47 -26.51
N PRO A 210 -26.84 -15.72 -27.01
CA PRO A 210 -26.48 -16.86 -26.18
C PRO A 210 -24.96 -16.86 -25.86
N ILE A 211 -24.51 -15.80 -25.17
CA ILE A 211 -23.11 -15.67 -24.76
C ILE A 211 -22.79 -16.59 -23.57
N ASP A 212 -21.52 -16.99 -23.47
CA ASP A 212 -21.01 -17.78 -22.33
C ASP A 212 -20.16 -16.88 -21.42
N ARG A 213 -20.77 -16.37 -20.34
CA ARG A 213 -20.11 -15.52 -19.35
C ARG A 213 -19.12 -16.28 -18.48
N GLU A 214 -19.30 -17.59 -18.25
CA GLU A 214 -18.33 -18.41 -17.53
C GLU A 214 -17.03 -18.55 -18.33
N MET A 215 -17.14 -18.78 -19.65
CA MET A 215 -15.97 -18.85 -20.52
C MET A 215 -15.14 -17.57 -20.48
N THR A 216 -15.77 -16.40 -20.54
CA THR A 216 -15.05 -15.10 -20.48
C THR A 216 -14.47 -14.83 -19.09
N ALA A 217 -15.20 -15.13 -18.01
CA ALA A 217 -14.72 -14.98 -16.64
C ALA A 217 -13.45 -15.84 -16.41
N ASN A 218 -13.50 -17.12 -16.78
CA ASN A 218 -12.38 -18.04 -16.66
C ASN A 218 -11.16 -17.58 -17.49
N ALA A 219 -11.38 -17.13 -18.73
CA ALA A 219 -10.30 -16.64 -19.59
C ALA A 219 -9.59 -15.40 -19.04
N LEU A 220 -10.30 -14.58 -18.23
CA LEU A 220 -9.80 -13.37 -17.60
C LEU A 220 -9.33 -13.60 -16.14
N GLY A 221 -9.41 -14.84 -15.63
CA GLY A 221 -8.98 -15.18 -14.28
C GLY A 221 -9.88 -14.64 -13.18
N PHE A 222 -11.16 -14.39 -13.48
CA PHE A 222 -12.19 -14.14 -12.48
C PHE A 222 -12.74 -15.46 -11.92
N ASP A 223 -13.24 -15.42 -10.68
CA ASP A 223 -13.79 -16.62 -10.03
C ASP A 223 -15.14 -17.03 -10.63
N ARG A 224 -15.91 -16.05 -11.12
CA ARG A 224 -17.24 -16.21 -11.73
C ARG A 224 -17.74 -14.93 -12.40
N PRO A 225 -18.80 -14.99 -13.21
CA PRO A 225 -19.53 -13.80 -13.64
C PRO A 225 -20.24 -13.12 -12.47
N SER A 226 -20.35 -11.78 -12.50
CA SER A 226 -21.21 -11.03 -11.56
C SER A 226 -22.66 -11.50 -11.67
N ALA A 227 -23.31 -11.70 -10.54
CA ALA A 227 -24.62 -12.34 -10.45
C ALA A 227 -25.81 -11.47 -10.93
N ASN A 228 -25.64 -10.15 -10.96
CA ASN A 228 -26.65 -9.19 -11.41
C ASN A 228 -26.06 -8.22 -12.43
N SER A 229 -26.67 -8.13 -13.62
CA SER A 229 -26.14 -7.31 -14.71
C SER A 229 -26.27 -5.80 -14.47
N LEU A 230 -27.25 -5.37 -13.69
CA LEU A 230 -27.43 -3.96 -13.35
C LEU A 230 -26.37 -3.49 -12.35
N ASP A 231 -26.11 -4.30 -11.34
CA ASP A 231 -25.06 -4.08 -10.36
C ASP A 231 -23.65 -4.16 -10.99
N ALA A 232 -23.43 -5.13 -11.87
CA ALA A 232 -22.13 -5.37 -12.53
C ALA A 232 -21.54 -4.15 -13.24
N VAL A 233 -22.39 -3.29 -13.84
CA VAL A 233 -21.96 -2.07 -14.54
C VAL A 233 -21.96 -0.83 -13.64
N SER A 234 -22.62 -0.91 -12.48
CA SER A 234 -22.73 0.17 -11.49
C SER A 234 -21.66 0.09 -10.38
N ASP A 235 -21.19 -1.11 -10.09
CA ASP A 235 -20.23 -1.40 -9.01
C ASP A 235 -18.90 -0.64 -9.20
N ARG A 236 -18.51 0.06 -8.14
CA ARG A 236 -17.17 0.65 -7.95
C ARG A 236 -16.60 0.33 -6.55
N ASP A 237 -17.21 -0.61 -5.83
CA ASP A 237 -16.74 -1.04 -4.51
C ASP A 237 -15.30 -1.54 -4.55
N PHE A 238 -14.92 -2.23 -5.63
CA PHE A 238 -13.55 -2.72 -5.83
C PHE A 238 -12.52 -1.58 -5.85
N ALA A 239 -12.85 -0.43 -6.42
CA ALA A 239 -11.97 0.75 -6.47
C ALA A 239 -11.98 1.50 -5.13
N LEU A 240 -13.16 1.65 -4.49
CA LEU A 240 -13.29 2.23 -3.15
C LEU A 240 -12.56 1.39 -2.10
N GLU A 241 -12.67 0.06 -2.18
CA GLU A 241 -11.98 -0.84 -1.26
C GLU A 241 -10.45 -0.79 -1.46
N PHE A 242 -9.97 -0.76 -2.73
CA PHE A 242 -8.56 -0.51 -3.03
C PHE A 242 -8.05 0.78 -2.37
N LEU A 243 -8.76 1.90 -2.58
CA LEU A 243 -8.39 3.19 -2.00
C LEU A 243 -8.45 3.19 -0.47
N GLY A 244 -9.42 2.49 0.12
CA GLY A 244 -9.55 2.32 1.56
C GLY A 244 -8.37 1.58 2.17
N VAL A 245 -7.99 0.42 1.62
CA VAL A 245 -6.85 -0.35 2.11
C VAL A 245 -5.52 0.35 1.82
N ALA A 246 -5.40 1.01 0.66
CA ALA A 246 -4.24 1.83 0.31
C ALA A 246 -4.04 2.99 1.29
N SER A 247 -5.13 3.61 1.77
CA SER A 247 -5.08 4.68 2.77
C SER A 247 -4.54 4.19 4.11
N ILE A 248 -4.94 2.99 4.55
CA ILE A 248 -4.42 2.39 5.80
C ILE A 248 -2.93 2.07 5.65
N CYS A 249 -2.52 1.45 4.55
CA CYS A 249 -1.12 1.14 4.27
C CYS A 249 -0.27 2.43 4.23
N ALA A 250 -0.72 3.46 3.52
CA ALA A 250 -0.03 4.74 3.44
C ALA A 250 0.10 5.42 4.82
N MET A 251 -0.88 5.26 5.72
CA MET A 251 -0.79 5.75 7.08
C MET A 251 0.32 5.01 7.86
N HIS A 252 0.47 3.70 7.70
CA HIS A 252 1.58 2.95 8.31
C HIS A 252 2.94 3.39 7.74
N LEU A 253 3.04 3.60 6.43
CA LEU A 253 4.25 4.15 5.79
C LEU A 253 4.58 5.55 6.31
N SER A 254 3.57 6.40 6.53
CA SER A 254 3.74 7.73 7.09
C SER A 254 4.30 7.69 8.52
N ARG A 255 3.86 6.74 9.35
CA ARG A 255 4.40 6.56 10.70
C ARG A 255 5.87 6.15 10.69
N LEU A 256 6.22 5.17 9.86
CA LEU A 256 7.62 4.76 9.70
C LEU A 256 8.48 5.91 9.16
N SER A 257 7.96 6.69 8.21
CA SER A 257 8.63 7.89 7.69
C SER A 257 8.91 8.93 8.77
N GLU A 258 7.94 9.17 9.66
CA GLU A 258 8.11 10.12 10.77
C GLU A 258 9.24 9.69 11.70
N GLU A 259 9.30 8.40 12.05
CA GLU A 259 10.39 7.88 12.88
C GLU A 259 11.75 8.01 12.18
N LEU A 260 11.84 7.73 10.87
CA LEU A 260 13.08 7.91 10.11
C LEU A 260 13.53 9.37 10.08
N VAL A 261 12.60 10.33 9.94
CA VAL A 261 12.91 11.76 10.01
C VAL A 261 13.47 12.12 11.39
N ILE A 262 12.80 11.69 12.46
CA ILE A 262 13.25 11.94 13.83
C ILE A 262 14.62 11.29 14.07
N TRP A 263 14.77 10.01 13.72
CA TRP A 263 15.99 9.23 14.02
C TRP A 263 17.20 9.64 13.20
N SER A 264 17.01 10.19 12.00
CA SER A 264 18.11 10.71 11.17
C SER A 264 18.52 12.13 11.54
N SER A 265 17.77 12.81 12.42
CA SER A 265 18.09 14.18 12.87
C SER A 265 19.38 14.23 13.68
N SER A 266 20.01 15.40 13.71
CA SER A 266 21.24 15.65 14.49
C SER A 266 21.05 15.49 16.01
N GLN A 267 19.82 15.54 16.50
CA GLN A 267 19.47 15.35 17.92
C GLN A 267 19.41 13.88 18.31
N PHE A 268 18.96 13.01 17.41
CA PHE A 268 18.82 11.56 17.68
C PHE A 268 19.98 10.74 17.13
N GLN A 269 20.33 10.92 15.87
CA GLN A 269 21.43 10.20 15.20
C GLN A 269 21.33 8.66 15.36
N PHE A 270 20.11 8.13 15.40
CA PHE A 270 19.88 6.68 15.55
C PHE A 270 20.08 5.94 14.24
N VAL A 271 19.81 6.61 13.12
CA VAL A 271 20.01 6.07 11.77
C VAL A 271 20.74 7.07 10.88
N SER A 272 21.46 6.53 9.89
CA SER A 272 21.99 7.29 8.77
C SER A 272 21.36 6.77 7.49
N LEU A 273 20.68 7.66 6.75
CA LEU A 273 20.16 7.35 5.42
C LEU A 273 21.28 7.45 4.39
N SER A 274 21.25 6.62 3.35
CA SER A 274 22.22 6.68 2.26
C SER A 274 22.05 7.95 1.41
N ASP A 275 23.07 8.34 0.66
CA ASP A 275 23.00 9.46 -0.28
C ASP A 275 21.97 9.24 -1.39
N ARG A 276 21.60 8.00 -1.66
CA ARG A 276 20.58 7.64 -2.66
C ARG A 276 19.17 8.07 -2.28
N PHE A 277 18.90 8.26 -0.99
CA PHE A 277 17.57 8.62 -0.44
C PHE A 277 17.59 9.92 0.37
N SER A 278 18.62 10.73 0.19
CA SER A 278 18.79 12.02 0.87
C SER A 278 19.17 13.09 -0.12
N THR A 279 18.93 14.36 0.22
CA THR A 279 19.42 15.49 -0.56
C THR A 279 20.32 16.39 0.28
N GLY A 280 21.17 17.17 -0.40
CA GLY A 280 21.99 18.19 0.23
C GLY A 280 21.28 19.54 0.25
N SER A 281 21.95 20.54 0.83
CA SER A 281 21.54 21.94 0.80
C SER A 281 22.41 22.73 -0.18
N SER A 282 21.82 23.62 -0.97
CA SER A 282 22.55 24.50 -1.89
C SER A 282 23.40 25.56 -1.18
N ILE A 283 23.13 25.83 0.11
CA ILE A 283 23.82 26.86 0.90
C ILE A 283 24.57 26.29 2.12
N MET A 284 24.16 25.13 2.61
CA MET A 284 24.73 24.49 3.80
C MET A 284 25.36 23.13 3.41
N PRO A 285 26.66 23.07 3.11
CA PRO A 285 27.30 21.88 2.55
C PRO A 285 27.32 20.66 3.50
N GLN A 286 27.16 20.88 4.80
CA GLN A 286 27.09 19.82 5.81
C GLN A 286 25.69 19.22 5.97
N LYS A 287 24.66 19.84 5.39
CA LYS A 287 23.25 19.45 5.63
C LYS A 287 22.84 18.30 4.71
N LYS A 288 22.27 17.25 5.30
CA LYS A 288 21.71 16.10 4.63
C LYS A 288 20.24 15.95 5.07
N ASN A 289 19.32 16.00 4.12
CA ASN A 289 17.88 15.99 4.38
C ASN A 289 17.26 14.63 4.11
N PRO A 290 16.30 14.15 4.93
CA PRO A 290 15.58 12.90 4.72
C PRO A 290 14.37 13.06 3.77
N ASP A 291 14.58 13.70 2.59
CA ASP A 291 13.48 14.12 1.70
C ASP A 291 12.59 12.97 1.27
N ALA A 292 13.15 11.78 1.04
CA ALA A 292 12.36 10.62 0.64
C ALA A 292 11.35 10.24 1.74
N ALA A 293 11.76 10.24 3.01
CA ALA A 293 10.88 9.98 4.14
C ALA A 293 9.81 11.07 4.27
N GLU A 294 10.19 12.35 4.13
CA GLU A 294 9.24 13.47 4.21
C GLU A 294 8.18 13.41 3.10
N LEU A 295 8.59 13.09 1.86
CA LEU A 295 7.68 12.94 0.73
C LEU A 295 6.73 11.75 0.89
N ILE A 296 7.20 10.61 1.41
CA ILE A 296 6.31 9.46 1.71
C ILE A 296 5.29 9.86 2.78
N ARG A 297 5.73 10.52 3.86
CA ARG A 297 4.85 11.03 4.91
C ARG A 297 3.74 11.93 4.35
N ALA A 298 4.03 12.74 3.36
CA ALA A 298 3.07 13.64 2.72
C ALA A 298 2.11 12.93 1.74
N LYS A 299 2.52 11.82 1.10
CA LYS A 299 1.74 11.13 0.07
C LYS A 299 0.42 10.52 0.56
N ILE A 300 0.27 10.27 1.87
CA ILE A 300 -1.03 9.84 2.45
C ILE A 300 -2.16 10.80 2.09
N GLY A 301 -1.87 12.11 2.00
CA GLY A 301 -2.87 13.12 1.64
C GLY A 301 -3.46 12.92 0.23
N ARG A 302 -2.63 12.51 -0.75
CA ARG A 302 -3.10 12.19 -2.11
C ARG A 302 -3.95 10.92 -2.12
N ILE A 303 -3.46 9.85 -1.50
CA ILE A 303 -4.13 8.53 -1.49
C ILE A 303 -5.47 8.62 -0.75
N PHE A 304 -5.49 9.23 0.44
CA PHE A 304 -6.73 9.41 1.20
C PHE A 304 -7.69 10.40 0.51
N GLY A 305 -7.16 11.48 -0.09
CA GLY A 305 -7.95 12.42 -0.88
C GLY A 305 -8.66 11.76 -2.06
N ALA A 306 -7.98 10.85 -2.76
CA ALA A 306 -8.56 10.05 -3.84
C ALA A 306 -9.73 9.17 -3.36
N ASN A 307 -9.61 8.55 -2.18
CA ASN A 307 -10.70 7.77 -1.57
C ASN A 307 -11.94 8.63 -1.30
N VAL A 308 -11.75 9.80 -0.72
CA VAL A 308 -12.84 10.74 -0.46
C VAL A 308 -13.47 11.24 -1.78
N ALA A 309 -12.64 11.55 -2.79
CA ALA A 309 -13.11 12.02 -4.09
C ALA A 309 -14.00 10.98 -4.77
N LEU A 310 -13.58 9.70 -4.84
CA LEU A 310 -14.38 8.64 -5.44
C LEU A 310 -15.69 8.39 -4.66
N MET A 311 -15.66 8.43 -3.32
CA MET A 311 -16.89 8.35 -2.51
C MET A 311 -17.86 9.48 -2.86
N MET A 312 -17.35 10.71 -3.12
CA MET A 312 -18.19 11.85 -3.51
C MET A 312 -18.76 11.69 -4.91
N VAL A 313 -18.03 11.10 -5.84
CA VAL A 313 -18.53 10.76 -7.18
C VAL A 313 -19.68 9.75 -7.08
N MET A 314 -19.47 8.66 -6.34
CA MET A 314 -20.43 7.55 -6.28
C MET A 314 -21.69 7.84 -5.45
N LYS A 315 -21.60 8.72 -4.45
CA LYS A 315 -22.73 8.99 -3.55
C LYS A 315 -23.95 9.52 -4.32
N GLY A 316 -25.09 8.88 -4.12
CA GLY A 316 -26.38 9.34 -4.66
C GLY A 316 -26.56 9.11 -6.16
N LEU A 317 -25.64 8.46 -6.86
CA LEU A 317 -25.85 8.06 -8.24
C LEU A 317 -26.92 6.97 -8.32
N PRO A 318 -27.83 7.04 -9.31
CA PRO A 318 -28.74 5.93 -9.61
C PRO A 318 -27.94 4.74 -10.16
N LEU A 319 -28.59 3.56 -10.13
CA LEU A 319 -27.96 2.33 -10.65
C LEU A 319 -27.66 2.43 -12.15
N ALA A 320 -26.91 1.46 -12.65
CA ALA A 320 -26.32 1.37 -13.96
C ALA A 320 -25.17 2.38 -14.12
N TYR A 321 -25.21 3.23 -15.13
CA TYR A 321 -24.12 4.13 -15.46
C TYR A 321 -24.60 5.58 -15.62
N SER A 322 -23.86 6.48 -15.00
CA SER A 322 -23.92 7.92 -15.24
C SER A 322 -22.56 8.42 -15.66
N LYS A 323 -22.47 9.48 -16.47
CA LYS A 323 -21.19 10.03 -16.96
C LYS A 323 -20.25 10.49 -15.83
N ASP A 324 -20.79 10.79 -14.65
CA ASP A 324 -20.05 11.03 -13.41
C ASP A 324 -19.00 9.95 -13.13
N MET A 325 -19.30 8.70 -13.50
CA MET A 325 -18.36 7.57 -13.31
C MET A 325 -17.11 7.64 -14.22
N GLN A 326 -17.01 8.61 -15.12
CA GLN A 326 -15.75 8.88 -15.83
C GLN A 326 -14.67 9.40 -14.88
N GLU A 327 -15.07 10.11 -13.82
CA GLU A 327 -14.17 10.63 -12.78
C GLU A 327 -13.66 9.54 -11.81
N ASP A 328 -14.00 8.28 -12.02
CA ASP A 328 -13.58 7.17 -11.13
C ASP A 328 -12.10 6.79 -11.29
N LYS A 329 -11.51 6.97 -12.49
CA LYS A 329 -10.21 6.38 -12.85
C LYS A 329 -9.01 7.22 -12.42
N GLU A 330 -9.02 8.52 -12.71
CA GLU A 330 -7.84 9.38 -12.46
C GLU A 330 -7.43 9.36 -10.99
N GLN A 331 -8.40 9.40 -10.07
CA GLN A 331 -8.17 9.36 -8.64
C GLN A 331 -7.51 8.04 -8.21
N VAL A 332 -7.96 6.93 -8.76
CA VAL A 332 -7.44 5.60 -8.46
C VAL A 332 -6.05 5.41 -9.06
N PHE A 333 -5.82 5.91 -10.27
CA PHE A 333 -4.53 5.88 -10.93
C PHE A 333 -3.47 6.65 -10.14
N ASP A 334 -3.78 7.88 -9.73
CA ASP A 334 -2.87 8.72 -8.95
C ASP A 334 -2.55 8.11 -7.57
N ALA A 335 -3.57 7.56 -6.91
CA ALA A 335 -3.38 6.87 -5.63
C ALA A 335 -2.49 5.62 -5.76
N ALA A 336 -2.71 4.81 -6.81
CA ALA A 336 -1.90 3.62 -7.07
C ALA A 336 -0.43 3.99 -7.33
N ASP A 337 -0.17 4.95 -8.21
CA ASP A 337 1.19 5.45 -8.50
C ASP A 337 1.87 5.97 -7.23
N SER A 338 1.13 6.74 -6.43
CA SER A 338 1.63 7.29 -5.17
C SER A 338 1.96 6.21 -4.15
N LEU A 339 1.14 5.16 -4.03
CA LEU A 339 1.36 4.02 -3.14
C LEU A 339 2.57 3.20 -3.59
N MET A 340 2.64 2.84 -4.87
CA MET A 340 3.73 2.02 -5.41
C MET A 340 5.08 2.73 -5.27
N LEU A 341 5.12 4.02 -5.57
CA LEU A 341 6.33 4.83 -5.39
C LEU A 341 6.74 4.91 -3.91
N ALA A 342 5.77 5.08 -2.99
CA ALA A 342 6.03 5.14 -1.56
C ALA A 342 6.58 3.80 -1.02
N LEU A 343 6.00 2.67 -1.43
CA LEU A 343 6.48 1.33 -1.07
C LEU A 343 7.91 1.08 -1.57
N ALA A 344 8.18 1.41 -2.83
CA ALA A 344 9.51 1.23 -3.44
C ALA A 344 10.57 2.10 -2.74
N ALA A 345 10.27 3.38 -2.50
CA ALA A 345 11.18 4.30 -1.84
C ALA A 345 11.44 3.89 -0.37
N MET A 346 10.40 3.49 0.35
CA MET A 346 10.54 3.01 1.74
C MET A 346 11.38 1.73 1.79
N THR A 347 11.13 0.78 0.90
CA THR A 347 11.93 -0.46 0.79
C THR A 347 13.41 -0.14 0.55
N GLY A 348 13.69 0.78 -0.37
CA GLY A 348 15.06 1.20 -0.66
C GLY A 348 15.73 1.88 0.55
N MET A 349 15.03 2.79 1.22
CA MET A 349 15.56 3.46 2.43
C MET A 349 15.87 2.48 3.55
N ILE A 350 14.96 1.57 3.86
CA ILE A 350 15.14 0.55 4.92
C ILE A 350 16.29 -0.40 4.58
N SER A 351 16.44 -0.77 3.30
CA SER A 351 17.53 -1.66 2.86
C SER A 351 18.91 -1.00 2.96
N ASP A 352 18.99 0.31 2.68
CA ASP A 352 20.25 1.06 2.59
C ASP A 352 20.64 1.78 3.89
N MET A 353 19.70 1.97 4.83
CA MET A 353 19.99 2.71 6.06
C MET A 353 20.92 1.93 6.96
N THR A 354 21.73 2.67 7.74
CA THR A 354 22.59 2.14 8.79
C THR A 354 22.08 2.61 10.14
N ALA A 355 21.79 1.67 11.05
CA ALA A 355 21.46 1.99 12.43
C ALA A 355 22.74 2.20 13.26
N ASN A 356 22.75 3.22 14.10
CA ASN A 356 23.88 3.54 14.99
C ASN A 356 23.68 2.87 16.36
N ARG A 357 24.22 1.67 16.50
CA ARG A 357 24.08 0.86 17.71
C ARG A 357 24.56 1.59 18.98
N GLU A 358 25.61 2.38 18.88
CA GLU A 358 26.17 3.10 20.04
C GLU A 358 25.23 4.21 20.51
N ASN A 359 24.69 5.01 19.60
CA ASN A 359 23.75 6.08 19.95
C ASN A 359 22.41 5.51 20.45
N LEU A 360 21.91 4.43 19.85
CA LEU A 360 20.72 3.72 20.32
C LEU A 360 20.89 3.28 21.77
N ARG A 361 22.02 2.61 22.08
CA ARG A 361 22.32 2.14 23.44
C ARG A 361 22.52 3.31 24.42
N ALA A 362 23.26 4.33 24.03
CA ALA A 362 23.49 5.50 24.88
C ALA A 362 22.16 6.20 25.24
N ALA A 363 21.27 6.39 24.26
CA ALA A 363 19.96 6.96 24.51
C ALA A 363 19.09 6.07 25.42
N ALA A 364 19.17 4.74 25.29
CA ALA A 364 18.45 3.81 26.14
C ALA A 364 18.89 3.85 27.59
N THR A 365 20.12 4.22 27.87
CA THR A 365 20.65 4.35 29.25
C THR A 365 20.28 5.68 29.93
N SER A 366 19.61 6.59 29.23
CA SER A 366 19.21 7.88 29.76
C SER A 366 17.76 7.85 30.30
N GLY A 367 17.41 8.82 31.15
CA GLY A 367 16.04 9.04 31.59
C GLY A 367 15.47 7.96 32.51
N PHE A 368 16.33 7.29 33.26
CA PHE A 368 15.93 6.26 34.24
C PHE A 368 15.09 5.13 33.63
N SER A 369 15.42 4.70 32.43
CA SER A 369 14.65 3.74 31.64
C SER A 369 14.42 2.38 32.34
N THR A 370 15.26 2.03 33.33
CA THR A 370 15.20 0.82 34.13
C THR A 370 14.45 0.99 35.48
N ALA A 371 13.84 2.15 35.72
CA ALA A 371 13.11 2.41 36.97
C ALA A 371 11.96 1.41 37.21
N THR A 372 11.27 0.99 36.13
CA THR A 372 10.23 -0.05 36.23
C THR A 372 10.82 -1.40 36.65
N ASP A 373 12.02 -1.73 36.17
CA ASP A 373 12.70 -2.98 36.56
C ASP A 373 13.07 -3.00 38.03
N LEU A 374 13.45 -1.83 38.58
CA LEU A 374 13.65 -1.65 40.01
C LEU A 374 12.36 -1.89 40.80
N ALA A 375 11.25 -1.26 40.40
CA ALA A 375 9.96 -1.48 41.06
C ALA A 375 9.53 -2.96 41.02
N ASP A 376 9.68 -3.60 39.86
CA ASP A 376 9.39 -5.03 39.69
C ASP A 376 10.29 -5.92 40.54
N TRP A 377 11.56 -5.55 40.72
CA TRP A 377 12.49 -6.27 41.60
C TRP A 377 12.06 -6.16 43.07
N LEU A 378 11.68 -4.97 43.51
CA LEU A 378 11.17 -4.77 44.89
C LEU A 378 9.91 -5.63 45.16
N VAL A 379 9.00 -5.74 44.18
CA VAL A 379 7.84 -6.63 44.32
C VAL A 379 8.26 -8.09 44.38
N ARG A 380 9.13 -8.55 43.46
CA ARG A 380 9.47 -9.98 43.32
C ARG A 380 10.41 -10.46 44.44
N ALA A 381 11.42 -9.66 44.75
CA ALA A 381 12.47 -10.06 45.70
C ALA A 381 12.11 -9.76 47.17
N LEU A 382 11.35 -8.69 47.43
CA LEU A 382 11.01 -8.28 48.79
C LEU A 382 9.54 -8.52 49.14
N GLY A 383 8.70 -9.00 48.21
CA GLY A 383 7.27 -9.17 48.43
C GLY A 383 6.49 -7.88 48.62
N MET A 384 7.07 -6.75 48.22
CA MET A 384 6.50 -5.41 48.41
C MET A 384 5.26 -5.21 47.56
N PRO A 385 4.17 -4.59 48.06
CA PRO A 385 3.06 -4.18 47.23
C PRO A 385 3.51 -3.21 46.12
N PHE A 386 3.00 -3.35 44.88
CA PHE A 386 3.46 -2.57 43.72
C PHE A 386 3.41 -1.04 43.97
N ARG A 387 2.37 -0.52 44.62
CA ARG A 387 2.28 0.92 44.91
C ARG A 387 3.39 1.40 45.83
N GLU A 388 3.78 0.59 46.78
CA GLU A 388 4.88 0.89 47.72
C GLU A 388 6.23 0.81 46.95
N ALA A 389 6.43 -0.24 46.15
CA ALA A 389 7.60 -0.39 45.29
C ALA A 389 7.76 0.80 44.33
N HIS A 390 6.67 1.27 43.73
CA HIS A 390 6.66 2.45 42.87
C HIS A 390 7.07 3.72 43.64
N HIS A 391 6.59 3.91 44.90
CA HIS A 391 6.97 5.04 45.72
C HIS A 391 8.44 5.01 46.10
N VAL A 392 8.95 3.84 46.53
CA VAL A 392 10.39 3.65 46.85
C VAL A 392 11.24 3.94 45.64
N THR A 393 10.85 3.40 44.46
CA THR A 393 11.54 3.67 43.19
C THR A 393 11.54 5.15 42.84
N GLY A 394 10.41 5.84 42.99
CA GLY A 394 10.31 7.29 42.75
C GLY A 394 11.24 8.10 43.66
N SER A 395 11.41 7.69 44.92
CA SER A 395 12.35 8.33 45.83
C SER A 395 13.81 8.12 45.43
N LEU A 396 14.14 6.95 44.92
CA LEU A 396 15.47 6.65 44.38
C LEU A 396 15.78 7.41 43.11
N VAL A 397 14.79 7.55 42.19
CA VAL A 397 14.91 8.39 40.98
C VAL A 397 15.17 9.86 41.37
N ALA A 398 14.39 10.42 42.29
CA ALA A 398 14.58 11.81 42.78
C ALA A 398 15.98 12.01 43.44
N MET A 399 16.50 11.00 44.14
CA MET A 399 17.84 11.02 44.70
C MET A 399 18.91 11.04 43.59
N ALA A 400 18.78 10.17 42.56
CA ALA A 400 19.70 10.10 41.45
C ALA A 400 19.66 11.40 40.61
N GLU A 401 18.48 11.98 40.35
CA GLU A 401 18.33 13.29 39.73
C GLU A 401 19.08 14.39 40.48
N THR A 402 18.92 14.44 41.79
CA THR A 402 19.58 15.45 42.63
C THR A 402 21.10 15.32 42.57
N GLN A 403 21.61 14.12 42.39
CA GLN A 403 23.04 13.83 42.30
C GLN A 403 23.57 13.91 40.84
N GLY A 404 22.70 14.09 39.85
CA GLY A 404 23.09 14.13 38.43
C GLY A 404 23.64 12.80 37.92
N CYS A 405 23.17 11.66 38.46
CA CYS A 405 23.62 10.31 38.09
C CYS A 405 22.44 9.39 37.71
N ASP A 406 22.75 8.19 37.21
CA ASP A 406 21.72 7.19 36.93
C ASP A 406 21.44 6.33 38.18
N LEU A 407 20.31 5.59 38.20
CA LEU A 407 19.93 4.68 39.29
C LEU A 407 21.03 3.64 39.59
N ARG A 408 21.71 3.14 38.58
CA ARG A 408 22.82 2.16 38.73
C ARG A 408 24.09 2.74 39.38
N ASP A 409 24.23 4.06 39.38
CA ASP A 409 25.38 4.78 39.93
C ASP A 409 25.20 5.09 41.41
N LEU A 410 23.98 4.93 41.98
CA LEU A 410 23.74 5.02 43.41
C LEU A 410 24.45 3.90 44.16
N THR A 411 25.03 4.21 45.32
CA THR A 411 25.63 3.16 46.18
C THR A 411 24.55 2.33 46.87
N LEU A 412 24.89 1.14 47.34
CA LEU A 412 23.96 0.29 48.09
C LEU A 412 23.47 1.00 49.36
N GLU A 413 24.36 1.72 50.06
CA GLU A 413 24.04 2.48 51.27
C GLU A 413 23.00 3.60 50.97
N GLN A 414 23.15 4.27 49.83
CA GLN A 414 22.19 5.27 49.37
C GLN A 414 20.83 4.65 49.11
N MET A 415 20.77 3.52 48.41
CA MET A 415 19.53 2.80 48.19
C MET A 415 18.90 2.29 49.48
N GLN A 416 19.70 1.78 50.43
CA GLN A 416 19.26 1.32 51.74
C GLN A 416 18.81 2.46 52.63
N SER A 417 19.25 3.69 52.41
CA SER A 417 18.71 4.85 53.16
C SER A 417 17.23 5.14 52.80
N VAL A 418 16.78 4.71 51.63
CA VAL A 418 15.36 4.80 51.23
C VAL A 418 14.62 3.55 51.67
N HIS A 419 15.19 2.34 51.51
CA HIS A 419 14.55 1.11 51.99
C HIS A 419 15.64 0.05 52.38
N GLN A 420 15.74 -0.23 53.67
CA GLN A 420 16.79 -1.04 54.29
C GLN A 420 16.93 -2.46 53.74
N ALA A 421 15.83 -3.07 53.23
CA ALA A 421 15.85 -4.44 52.73
C ALA A 421 16.44 -4.55 51.29
N ILE A 422 16.80 -3.45 50.63
CA ILE A 422 17.43 -3.47 49.33
C ILE A 422 18.81 -4.16 49.47
N THR A 423 19.09 -5.13 48.58
CA THR A 423 20.33 -5.89 48.55
C THR A 423 21.10 -5.60 47.28
N ARG A 424 22.40 -6.03 47.24
CA ARG A 424 23.26 -5.83 46.07
C ARG A 424 22.71 -6.44 44.76
N ALA A 425 21.83 -7.43 44.87
CA ALA A 425 21.17 -8.05 43.69
C ALA A 425 20.31 -7.06 42.87
N VAL A 426 19.94 -5.91 43.43
CA VAL A 426 19.20 -4.86 42.71
C VAL A 426 19.96 -4.33 41.49
N PHE A 427 21.29 -4.28 41.57
CA PHE A 427 22.12 -3.78 40.47
C PHE A 427 22.07 -4.65 39.20
N GLU A 428 21.70 -5.93 39.33
CA GLU A 428 21.53 -6.83 38.20
C GLU A 428 20.37 -6.43 37.30
N VAL A 429 19.33 -5.80 37.84
CA VAL A 429 18.15 -5.37 37.05
C VAL A 429 18.26 -3.95 36.49
N LEU A 430 19.30 -3.20 36.90
CA LEU A 430 19.47 -1.80 36.50
C LEU A 430 20.30 -1.62 35.21
N THR A 431 20.62 -2.70 34.50
CA THR A 431 21.23 -2.59 33.16
C THR A 431 20.18 -2.69 32.06
N VAL A 432 20.33 -1.92 31.00
CA VAL A 432 19.38 -1.93 29.89
C VAL A 432 19.35 -3.29 29.18
N GLU A 433 20.47 -4.00 29.16
CA GLU A 433 20.58 -5.35 28.61
C GLU A 433 19.74 -6.36 29.41
N ASN A 434 19.82 -6.32 30.73
CA ASN A 434 19.01 -7.19 31.59
C ASN A 434 17.53 -6.80 31.58
N SER A 435 17.24 -5.51 31.44
CA SER A 435 15.87 -5.04 31.25
C SER A 435 15.21 -5.69 30.03
N VAL A 436 15.81 -5.57 28.83
CA VAL A 436 15.25 -6.20 27.63
C VAL A 436 15.21 -7.73 27.73
N ALA A 437 16.28 -8.37 28.25
CA ALA A 437 16.34 -9.82 28.41
C ALA A 437 15.27 -10.39 29.36
N SER A 438 14.76 -9.56 30.28
CA SER A 438 13.72 -9.95 31.23
C SER A 438 12.30 -10.02 30.60
N ARG A 439 12.05 -9.38 29.46
CA ARG A 439 10.75 -9.25 28.80
C ARG A 439 10.40 -10.45 27.92
N ARG A 440 10.28 -11.65 28.55
CA ARG A 440 10.12 -12.96 27.89
C ARG A 440 8.66 -13.35 27.58
N SER A 441 7.69 -12.52 27.92
CA SER A 441 6.29 -12.77 27.54
C SER A 441 6.18 -12.86 26.01
N TYR A 442 5.21 -13.62 25.51
CA TYR A 442 4.94 -13.73 24.08
C TYR A 442 4.79 -12.34 23.46
N GLY A 443 5.56 -12.08 22.39
CA GLY A 443 5.60 -10.75 21.75
C GLY A 443 6.43 -9.70 22.52
N GLY A 444 7.13 -10.07 23.60
CA GLY A 444 8.01 -9.17 24.35
C GLY A 444 9.31 -8.86 23.60
N THR A 445 10.10 -7.91 24.14
CA THR A 445 11.33 -7.42 23.50
C THR A 445 12.58 -8.26 23.78
N ALA A 446 12.51 -9.32 24.60
CA ALA A 446 13.64 -10.19 24.81
C ALA A 446 14.17 -10.73 23.47
N PRO A 447 15.51 -10.76 23.24
CA PRO A 447 16.06 -11.19 21.95
C PRO A 447 15.54 -12.55 21.49
N GLU A 448 15.31 -13.51 22.39
CA GLU A 448 14.72 -14.81 22.06
C GLU A 448 13.31 -14.68 21.47
N GLN A 449 12.48 -13.75 21.99
CA GLN A 449 11.14 -13.49 21.46
C GLN A 449 11.20 -12.78 20.11
N VAL A 450 12.17 -11.90 19.90
CA VAL A 450 12.39 -11.24 18.61
C VAL A 450 12.79 -12.27 17.55
N TRP A 451 13.70 -13.19 17.87
CA TRP A 451 14.08 -14.27 16.95
C TRP A 451 12.92 -15.20 16.61
N MET A 452 12.03 -15.49 17.56
CA MET A 452 10.82 -16.27 17.28
C MET A 452 9.87 -15.52 16.31
N GLN A 453 9.71 -14.21 16.47
CA GLN A 453 8.91 -13.40 15.54
C GLN A 453 9.54 -13.36 14.13
N ILE A 454 10.86 -13.18 14.04
CA ILE A 454 11.60 -13.18 12.78
C ILE A 454 11.39 -14.53 12.07
N ALA A 455 11.63 -15.65 12.75
CA ALA A 455 11.50 -16.99 12.17
C ALA A 455 10.08 -17.25 11.63
N ARG A 456 9.05 -16.84 12.38
CA ARG A 456 7.65 -16.95 11.93
C ARG A 456 7.40 -16.23 10.61
N TRP A 457 7.91 -14.99 10.47
CA TRP A 457 7.67 -14.22 9.26
C TRP A 457 8.55 -14.64 8.09
N GLU A 458 9.73 -15.20 8.33
CA GLU A 458 10.54 -15.83 7.28
C GLU A 458 9.84 -17.04 6.68
N GLU A 459 9.27 -17.90 7.52
CA GLU A 459 8.47 -19.05 7.05
C GLU A 459 7.25 -18.61 6.25
N PHE A 460 6.59 -17.50 6.65
CA PHE A 460 5.40 -17.00 5.97
C PHE A 460 5.70 -16.33 4.63
N LEU A 461 6.89 -15.72 4.45
CA LEU A 461 7.29 -15.02 3.24
C LEU A 461 8.12 -15.88 2.28
N SER A 462 8.49 -17.09 2.67
CA SER A 462 9.19 -18.09 1.82
C SER A 462 8.22 -18.77 0.85
#